data_a0fa9463ea29d5d9bc3dfa56981f8e1d
#
_entry.id   a0fa9463ea29d5d9bc3dfa56981f8e1d
#
_cell.length_a   1.000
_cell.length_b   1.000
_cell.length_c   1.000
_cell.angle_alpha   90.00
_cell.angle_beta   90.00
_cell.angle_gamma   90.00
#
_symmetry.space_group_name_H-M   'P 1'
#
loop_
_entity.id
_entity.type
_entity.pdbx_description
1 polymer ?
#
loop_
_entity_poly.entity_id
_entity_poly.type
_entity_poly.pdbx_seq_one_letter_code
_entity_poly.pdbx_strand_id
1 'polypeptide(L)'
;GLLSGGRTKSANIVGQTMRLNPHGDSAIYDTMVRLSRGYEALLHPYIDSKGNFGKFYSRDMAWAASRYTEAKLDAICNELFRDIDKDTIDFVDNYDNTMKEPTLLPATYPSVLVNANTGIAVGMASNICSFNLKEICDTTIALINDENHDIASTLPAPDFSGGGQIIYDKKVFDEIYKTGRGSFKMRSKYSYDKTANCIDITGIPQSTTSEAIIEKIIDLVKVGKVKEIADIRDETGLDGLKITIDLKRGTDPDKL
;
A
#
# COMPACT_ATOMS: atom_id res chain seq x y z
N GLY A 1 -15.50 -6.11 21.25
CA GLY A 1 -14.27 -5.79 20.61
C GLY A 1 -14.40 -5.43 19.15
N LEU A 2 -13.45 -4.68 18.62
CA LEU A 2 -13.44 -4.24 17.22
C LEU A 2 -13.15 -5.37 16.22
N LEU A 3 -12.75 -6.56 16.68
CA LEU A 3 -12.55 -7.72 15.81
C LEU A 3 -13.87 -8.38 15.40
N SER A 4 -14.83 -8.48 16.32
CA SER A 4 -16.08 -9.21 16.11
C SER A 4 -17.33 -8.32 16.09
N GLY A 5 -17.22 -7.08 16.55
CA GLY A 5 -18.32 -6.12 16.62
C GLY A 5 -18.56 -5.36 15.32
N GLY A 6 -19.54 -4.44 15.38
CA GLY A 6 -19.79 -3.47 14.32
C GLY A 6 -18.71 -2.40 14.25
N ARG A 7 -18.69 -1.65 13.13
CA ARG A 7 -17.86 -0.45 13.01
C ARG A 7 -18.32 0.63 14.00
N THR A 8 -17.37 1.42 14.49
CA THR A 8 -17.63 2.59 15.34
C THR A 8 -17.04 3.84 14.68
N LYS A 9 -17.43 5.01 15.14
CA LYS A 9 -16.87 6.28 14.62
C LYS A 9 -15.36 6.32 14.79
N SER A 10 -14.67 6.73 13.76
CA SER A 10 -13.20 6.84 13.77
C SER A 10 -12.71 7.76 14.88
N ALA A 11 -13.45 8.84 15.18
CA ALA A 11 -13.13 9.74 16.28
C ALA A 11 -13.09 9.04 17.65
N ASN A 12 -13.96 8.04 17.89
CA ASN A 12 -13.93 7.26 19.12
C ASN A 12 -12.69 6.38 19.22
N ILE A 13 -12.27 5.78 18.10
CA ILE A 13 -11.05 4.96 18.04
C ILE A 13 -9.83 5.83 18.33
N VAL A 14 -9.74 6.99 17.69
CA VAL A 14 -8.66 7.97 17.89
C VAL A 14 -8.59 8.38 19.37
N GLY A 15 -9.71 8.75 19.98
CA GLY A 15 -9.78 9.12 21.40
C GLY A 15 -9.33 8.01 22.35
N GLN A 16 -9.67 6.75 22.07
CA GLN A 16 -9.20 5.61 22.87
C GLN A 16 -7.70 5.35 22.68
N THR A 17 -7.20 5.52 21.46
CA THR A 17 -5.78 5.35 21.16
C THR A 17 -4.90 6.37 21.89
N MET A 18 -5.38 7.59 22.10
CA MET A 18 -4.67 8.63 22.85
C MET A 18 -4.36 8.24 24.31
N ARG A 19 -5.09 7.28 24.89
CA ARG A 19 -4.82 6.75 26.23
C ARG A 19 -3.55 5.90 26.30
N LEU A 20 -3.15 5.30 25.17
CA LEU A 20 -1.91 4.55 25.04
C LEU A 20 -0.80 5.40 24.43
N ASN A 21 -1.14 6.19 23.41
CA ASN A 21 -0.21 7.04 22.68
C ASN A 21 -0.68 8.51 22.74
N PRO A 22 -0.13 9.35 23.67
CA PRO A 22 -0.60 10.70 23.93
C PRO A 22 -0.06 11.72 22.92
N HIS A 23 -0.08 11.38 21.65
CA HIS A 23 0.24 12.28 20.53
C HIS A 23 -1.03 12.94 19.97
N GLY A 24 -0.86 13.85 19.02
CA GLY A 24 -1.97 14.57 18.41
C GLY A 24 -2.97 13.62 17.71
N ASP A 25 -4.25 13.91 17.84
CA ASP A 25 -5.36 13.16 17.23
C ASP A 25 -5.23 13.06 15.72
N SER A 26 -4.73 14.09 15.05
CA SER A 26 -4.47 14.10 13.62
C SER A 26 -3.47 13.02 13.21
N ALA A 27 -2.34 12.90 13.92
CA ALA A 27 -1.32 11.88 13.62
C ALA A 27 -1.87 10.46 13.80
N ILE A 28 -2.69 10.23 14.81
CA ILE A 28 -3.36 8.95 15.06
C ILE A 28 -4.35 8.64 13.92
N TYR A 29 -5.15 9.63 13.54
CA TYR A 29 -6.14 9.44 12.47
C TYR A 29 -5.48 9.23 11.10
N ASP A 30 -4.44 9.98 10.75
CA ASP A 30 -3.68 9.82 9.51
C ASP A 30 -3.05 8.42 9.42
N THR A 31 -2.54 7.89 10.54
CA THR A 31 -2.06 6.51 10.61
C THR A 31 -3.19 5.51 10.36
N MET A 32 -4.34 5.72 11.00
CA MET A 32 -5.52 4.88 10.81
C MET A 32 -6.01 4.89 9.37
N VAL A 33 -6.02 6.06 8.71
CA VAL A 33 -6.33 6.20 7.28
C VAL A 33 -5.37 5.35 6.45
N ARG A 34 -4.07 5.46 6.68
CA ARG A 34 -3.06 4.70 5.94
C ARG A 34 -3.21 3.19 6.09
N LEU A 35 -3.65 2.71 7.24
CA LEU A 35 -3.89 1.30 7.51
C LEU A 35 -5.24 0.80 6.99
N SER A 36 -6.09 1.69 6.47
CA SER A 36 -7.46 1.36 6.09
C SER A 36 -7.58 0.75 4.70
N ARG A 37 -8.60 -0.10 4.56
CA ARG A 37 -8.99 -0.67 3.27
C ARG A 37 -9.41 0.42 2.26
N GLY A 38 -10.08 1.46 2.72
CA GLY A 38 -10.58 2.54 1.87
C GLY A 38 -9.49 3.38 1.22
N TYR A 39 -8.33 3.53 1.85
CA TYR A 39 -7.20 4.28 1.33
C TYR A 39 -6.38 3.51 0.27
N GLU A 40 -6.45 2.18 0.29
CA GLU A 40 -5.85 1.27 -0.69
C GLU A 40 -4.31 1.28 -0.76
N ALA A 41 -3.62 1.78 0.27
CA ALA A 41 -2.15 1.80 0.30
C ALA A 41 -1.51 0.44 0.60
N LEU A 42 -2.21 -0.45 1.30
CA LEU A 42 -1.71 -1.74 1.77
C LEU A 42 -2.26 -2.89 0.94
N LEU A 43 -1.46 -3.94 0.71
CA LEU A 43 -1.93 -5.20 0.13
C LEU A 43 -2.97 -5.88 1.03
N HIS A 44 -2.71 -5.89 2.34
CA HIS A 44 -3.60 -6.42 3.37
C HIS A 44 -3.87 -5.36 4.43
N PRO A 45 -4.93 -4.55 4.25
CA PRO A 45 -5.31 -3.53 5.21
C PRO A 45 -5.65 -4.13 6.57
N TYR A 46 -5.30 -3.40 7.64
CA TYR A 46 -5.61 -3.79 9.01
C TYR A 46 -6.92 -3.21 9.53
N ILE A 47 -7.46 -2.23 8.82
CA ILE A 47 -8.68 -1.52 9.22
C ILE A 47 -9.74 -1.67 8.15
N ASP A 48 -10.86 -2.30 8.53
CA ASP A 48 -12.09 -2.33 7.76
C ASP A 48 -12.81 -0.99 7.95
N SER A 49 -12.96 -0.24 6.87
CA SER A 49 -13.35 1.16 6.85
C SER A 49 -14.64 1.41 6.09
N LYS A 50 -15.41 2.43 6.54
CA LYS A 50 -16.61 2.92 5.87
C LYS A 50 -16.62 4.45 5.82
N GLY A 51 -16.88 5.00 4.66
CA GLY A 51 -16.84 6.43 4.38
C GLY A 51 -15.65 6.82 3.52
N ASN A 52 -15.40 8.12 3.40
CA ASN A 52 -14.32 8.64 2.57
C ASN A 52 -13.00 8.63 3.34
N PHE A 53 -12.15 7.67 3.01
CA PHE A 53 -10.77 7.55 3.51
C PHE A 53 -9.72 8.05 2.52
N GLY A 54 -10.12 8.77 1.47
CA GLY A 54 -9.21 9.21 0.42
C GLY A 54 -8.65 8.05 -0.40
N LYS A 55 -7.61 8.33 -1.19
CA LYS A 55 -6.89 7.34 -2.00
C LYS A 55 -5.40 7.68 -2.02
N PHE A 56 -4.56 6.68 -1.79
CA PHE A 56 -3.10 6.88 -1.74
C PHE A 56 -2.50 7.33 -3.08
N TYR A 57 -3.14 6.99 -4.20
CA TYR A 57 -2.68 7.31 -5.55
C TYR A 57 -3.06 8.73 -6.02
N SER A 58 -3.76 9.52 -5.19
CA SER A 58 -4.16 10.89 -5.53
C SER A 58 -3.87 11.86 -4.40
N ARG A 59 -3.23 12.99 -4.74
CA ARG A 59 -3.02 14.11 -3.81
C ARG A 59 -4.31 14.87 -3.52
N ASP A 60 -5.25 14.84 -4.45
CA ASP A 60 -6.48 15.64 -4.41
C ASP A 60 -7.64 14.91 -3.75
N MET A 61 -7.54 13.58 -3.60
CA MET A 61 -8.53 12.75 -2.92
C MET A 61 -8.25 12.68 -1.41
N ALA A 62 -8.54 13.77 -0.71
CA ALA A 62 -8.40 13.83 0.74
C ALA A 62 -9.48 13.01 1.45
N TRP A 63 -9.16 12.52 2.66
CA TRP A 63 -10.11 11.83 3.52
C TRP A 63 -10.99 12.78 4.31
N ALA A 64 -12.17 12.30 4.68
CA ALA A 64 -13.09 13.04 5.54
C ALA A 64 -12.60 13.07 6.98
N ALA A 65 -13.05 14.06 7.75
CA ALA A 65 -12.75 14.14 9.18
C ALA A 65 -13.25 12.90 9.94
N SER A 66 -12.53 12.52 11.01
CA SER A 66 -12.76 11.29 11.79
C SER A 66 -14.18 11.12 12.34
N ARG A 67 -14.91 12.22 12.52
CA ARG A 67 -16.33 12.22 12.96
C ARG A 67 -17.29 11.69 11.89
N TYR A 68 -16.90 11.68 10.62
CA TYR A 68 -17.75 11.24 9.49
C TYR A 68 -17.49 9.80 9.07
N THR A 69 -16.33 9.24 9.40
CA THR A 69 -15.95 7.89 9.00
C THR A 69 -16.16 6.88 10.12
N GLU A 70 -16.25 5.61 9.73
CA GLU A 70 -16.43 4.48 10.66
C GLU A 70 -15.40 3.41 10.34
N ALA A 71 -14.95 2.71 11.37
CA ALA A 71 -13.96 1.65 11.22
C ALA A 71 -14.09 0.57 12.28
N LYS A 72 -13.46 -0.56 12.00
CA LYS A 72 -13.16 -1.65 12.91
C LYS A 72 -11.87 -2.34 12.46
N LEU A 73 -11.37 -3.29 13.22
CA LEU A 73 -10.26 -4.13 12.78
C LEU A 73 -10.70 -5.03 11.62
N ASP A 74 -9.83 -5.19 10.63
CA ASP A 74 -10.01 -6.16 9.56
C ASP A 74 -9.78 -7.58 10.08
N ALA A 75 -10.34 -8.58 9.41
CA ALA A 75 -10.25 -9.98 9.82
C ALA A 75 -8.82 -10.50 9.95
N ILE A 76 -7.88 -10.00 9.15
CA ILE A 76 -6.47 -10.40 9.22
C ILE A 76 -5.84 -10.04 10.57
N CYS A 77 -6.38 -9.09 11.31
CA CYS A 77 -5.90 -8.73 12.63
C CYS A 77 -6.07 -9.87 13.66
N ASN A 78 -6.96 -10.84 13.40
CA ASN A 78 -7.01 -12.05 14.22
C ASN A 78 -5.66 -12.79 14.24
N GLU A 79 -4.92 -12.76 13.12
CA GLU A 79 -3.61 -13.39 13.02
C GLU A 79 -2.49 -12.58 13.68
N LEU A 80 -2.74 -11.31 14.00
CA LEU A 80 -1.81 -10.48 14.76
C LEU A 80 -2.01 -10.58 16.27
N PHE A 81 -3.24 -10.86 16.73
CA PHE A 81 -3.62 -10.78 18.14
C PHE A 81 -4.01 -12.14 18.75
N ARG A 82 -4.11 -13.21 17.97
CA ARG A 82 -4.72 -14.50 18.38
C ARG A 82 -4.19 -15.05 19.71
N ASP A 83 -2.91 -14.94 19.95
CA ASP A 83 -2.26 -15.54 21.11
C ASP A 83 -1.78 -14.48 22.15
N ILE A 84 -2.30 -13.25 22.06
CA ILE A 84 -1.85 -12.15 22.92
C ILE A 84 -2.10 -12.38 24.42
N ASP A 85 -3.12 -13.18 24.76
CA ASP A 85 -3.50 -13.53 26.13
C ASP A 85 -2.82 -14.81 26.66
N LYS A 86 -1.87 -15.38 25.90
CA LYS A 86 -1.25 -16.68 26.21
C LYS A 86 0.19 -16.59 26.67
N ASP A 87 0.58 -15.47 27.26
CA ASP A 87 1.95 -15.23 27.75
C ASP A 87 3.03 -15.40 26.65
N THR A 88 2.70 -14.94 25.45
CA THR A 88 3.56 -15.01 24.26
C THR A 88 4.41 -13.77 24.06
N ILE A 89 4.09 -12.69 24.75
CA ILE A 89 4.74 -11.38 24.65
C ILE A 89 4.77 -10.69 26.01
N ASP A 90 5.69 -9.73 26.14
CA ASP A 90 5.78 -8.89 27.33
C ASP A 90 4.86 -7.67 27.22
N PHE A 91 4.36 -7.23 28.37
CA PHE A 91 3.60 -6.00 28.53
C PHE A 91 4.34 -5.00 29.39
N VAL A 92 4.31 -3.73 29.02
CA VAL A 92 4.88 -2.61 29.76
C VAL A 92 3.80 -1.62 30.16
N ASP A 93 4.09 -0.78 31.12
CA ASP A 93 3.17 0.32 31.48
C ASP A 93 3.10 1.35 30.34
N ASN A 94 1.90 1.89 30.10
CA ASN A 94 1.75 3.03 29.23
C ASN A 94 2.37 4.30 29.85
N TYR A 95 2.31 5.43 29.13
CA TYR A 95 2.99 6.67 29.50
C TYR A 95 2.62 7.22 30.90
N ASP A 96 1.45 6.93 31.45
CA ASP A 96 0.97 7.40 32.75
C ASP A 96 0.75 6.28 33.78
N ASN A 97 1.20 5.07 33.49
CA ASN A 97 1.09 3.86 34.32
C ASN A 97 -0.38 3.46 34.65
N THR A 98 -1.34 3.90 33.86
CA THR A 98 -2.76 3.55 34.08
C THR A 98 -3.20 2.32 33.33
N MET A 99 -2.45 1.90 32.31
CA MET A 99 -2.74 0.77 31.44
C MET A 99 -1.47 -0.02 31.11
N LYS A 100 -1.64 -1.24 30.64
CA LYS A 100 -0.56 -2.04 30.05
C LYS A 100 -0.68 -2.04 28.52
N GLU A 101 0.46 -1.98 27.85
CA GLU A 101 0.54 -2.11 26.40
C GLU A 101 1.53 -3.21 26.00
N PRO A 102 1.27 -3.95 24.91
CA PRO A 102 2.17 -4.99 24.46
C PRO A 102 3.44 -4.39 23.84
N THR A 103 4.59 -5.01 24.11
CA THR A 103 5.86 -4.62 23.48
C THR A 103 5.93 -5.01 22.00
N LEU A 104 5.27 -6.10 21.64
CA LEU A 104 5.17 -6.67 20.30
C LEU A 104 3.77 -7.24 20.07
N LEU A 105 3.45 -7.59 18.85
CA LEU A 105 2.26 -8.37 18.53
C LEU A 105 2.65 -9.83 18.19
N PRO A 106 1.90 -10.83 18.68
CA PRO A 106 2.20 -12.27 18.44
C PRO A 106 1.74 -12.69 17.04
N ALA A 107 2.26 -12.05 16.00
CA ALA A 107 1.88 -12.31 14.62
C ALA A 107 2.16 -13.77 14.22
N THR A 108 1.20 -14.41 13.55
CA THR A 108 1.30 -15.80 13.11
C THR A 108 1.98 -15.97 11.75
N TYR A 109 2.33 -14.88 11.09
CA TYR A 109 3.01 -14.85 9.79
C TYR A 109 4.01 -13.69 9.74
N PRO A 110 4.98 -13.67 8.81
CA PRO A 110 5.95 -12.57 8.68
C PRO A 110 5.30 -11.28 8.17
N SER A 111 4.53 -10.60 9.02
CA SER A 111 3.71 -9.43 8.66
C SER A 111 4.50 -8.26 8.11
N VAL A 112 5.76 -8.11 8.52
CA VAL A 112 6.69 -7.06 8.03
C VAL A 112 6.95 -7.14 6.52
N LEU A 113 6.78 -8.31 5.91
CA LEU A 113 6.98 -8.54 4.47
C LEU A 113 5.67 -8.51 3.66
N VAL A 114 4.51 -8.48 4.31
CA VAL A 114 3.22 -8.53 3.61
C VAL A 114 2.74 -7.14 3.21
N ASN A 115 2.98 -6.14 4.03
CA ASN A 115 2.69 -4.74 3.69
C ASN A 115 3.98 -3.94 3.60
N ALA A 116 4.08 -3.08 2.58
CA ALA A 116 5.23 -2.20 2.40
C ALA A 116 5.41 -1.29 3.61
N ASN A 117 6.65 -1.13 4.06
CA ASN A 117 6.97 -0.23 5.15
C ASN A 117 8.27 0.52 4.88
N THR A 118 8.33 1.73 5.39
CA THR A 118 9.49 2.61 5.30
C THR A 118 9.76 3.18 6.67
N GLY A 119 10.99 3.08 7.12
CA GLY A 119 11.46 3.64 8.39
C GLY A 119 12.64 4.57 8.15
N ILE A 120 12.63 5.73 8.81
CA ILE A 120 13.69 6.72 8.74
C ILE A 120 14.18 7.00 10.16
N ALA A 121 15.47 6.75 10.39
CA ALA A 121 16.12 7.02 11.66
C ALA A 121 17.45 7.75 11.43
N VAL A 122 18.06 8.26 12.50
CA VAL A 122 19.39 8.84 12.42
C VAL A 122 20.41 7.74 12.14
N GLY A 123 21.14 7.86 11.04
CA GLY A 123 22.19 6.92 10.64
C GLY A 123 21.71 5.66 9.93
N MET A 124 20.39 5.40 9.85
CA MET A 124 19.85 4.26 9.09
C MET A 124 18.45 4.52 8.56
N ALA A 125 18.11 3.84 7.49
CA ALA A 125 16.75 3.83 6.93
C ALA A 125 16.40 2.43 6.41
N SER A 126 15.12 2.09 6.43
CA SER A 126 14.59 0.89 5.80
C SER A 126 13.53 1.25 4.76
N ASN A 127 13.45 0.46 3.70
CA ASN A 127 12.40 0.54 2.70
C ASN A 127 12.12 -0.88 2.23
N ILE A 128 11.12 -1.51 2.84
CA ILE A 128 10.77 -2.91 2.61
C ILE A 128 9.54 -2.94 1.72
N CYS A 129 9.63 -3.64 0.60
CA CYS A 129 8.52 -3.87 -0.31
C CYS A 129 7.45 -4.79 0.34
N SER A 130 6.24 -4.69 -0.16
CA SER A 130 5.18 -5.67 0.12
C SER A 130 5.31 -6.88 -0.81
N PHE A 131 4.92 -8.05 -0.28
CA PHE A 131 4.92 -9.31 -1.03
C PHE A 131 3.57 -10.01 -0.89
N ASN A 132 3.25 -10.85 -1.85
CA ASN A 132 2.03 -11.65 -1.82
C ASN A 132 1.97 -12.54 -0.58
N LEU A 133 0.86 -12.49 0.16
CA LEU A 133 0.70 -13.23 1.42
C LEU A 133 0.87 -14.74 1.24
N LYS A 134 0.30 -15.32 0.17
CA LYS A 134 0.43 -16.74 -0.10
C LYS A 134 1.87 -17.13 -0.39
N GLU A 135 2.56 -16.36 -1.22
CA GLU A 135 3.98 -16.58 -1.55
C GLU A 135 4.87 -16.47 -0.30
N ILE A 136 4.60 -15.51 0.60
CA ILE A 136 5.32 -15.38 1.87
C ILE A 136 5.08 -16.61 2.76
N CYS A 137 3.85 -17.08 2.87
CA CYS A 137 3.54 -18.28 3.65
C CYS A 137 4.20 -19.53 3.05
N ASP A 138 4.10 -19.72 1.75
CA ASP A 138 4.71 -20.84 1.03
C ASP A 138 6.24 -20.85 1.21
N THR A 139 6.88 -19.68 1.07
CA THR A 139 8.33 -19.52 1.25
C THR A 139 8.74 -19.78 2.70
N THR A 140 7.97 -19.30 3.67
CA THR A 140 8.22 -19.56 5.10
C THR A 140 8.17 -21.06 5.41
N ILE A 141 7.15 -21.76 4.91
CA ILE A 141 7.01 -23.21 5.08
C ILE A 141 8.18 -23.95 4.41
N ALA A 142 8.56 -23.52 3.19
CA ALA A 142 9.67 -24.13 2.47
C ALA A 142 11.00 -23.97 3.24
N LEU A 143 11.28 -22.78 3.80
CA LEU A 143 12.48 -22.53 4.60
C LEU A 143 12.50 -23.28 5.94
N ILE A 144 11.34 -23.52 6.57
CA ILE A 144 11.24 -24.35 7.77
C ILE A 144 11.62 -25.82 7.46
N ASN A 145 11.25 -26.30 6.27
CA ASN A 145 11.54 -27.67 5.84
C ASN A 145 12.97 -27.84 5.27
N ASP A 146 13.49 -26.80 4.63
CA ASP A 146 14.84 -26.77 4.04
C ASP A 146 15.42 -25.37 4.14
N GLU A 147 16.38 -25.17 5.03
CA GLU A 147 17.07 -23.87 5.24
C GLU A 147 17.81 -23.36 4.01
N ASN A 148 18.12 -24.24 3.04
CA ASN A 148 18.78 -23.90 1.79
C ASN A 148 17.80 -23.66 0.63
N HIS A 149 16.50 -23.57 0.91
CA HIS A 149 15.47 -23.33 -0.09
C HIS A 149 15.79 -22.08 -0.94
N ASP A 150 15.68 -22.19 -2.27
CA ASP A 150 15.80 -21.03 -3.18
C ASP A 150 14.57 -20.11 -3.04
N ILE A 151 14.73 -19.02 -2.33
CA ILE A 151 13.67 -18.04 -2.05
C ILE A 151 13.01 -17.56 -3.35
N ALA A 152 13.80 -17.28 -4.41
CA ALA A 152 13.26 -16.77 -5.66
C ALA A 152 12.31 -17.76 -6.37
N SER A 153 12.38 -19.04 -6.04
CA SER A 153 11.49 -20.07 -6.60
C SER A 153 10.04 -19.97 -6.10
N THR A 154 9.83 -19.47 -4.89
CA THR A 154 8.51 -19.32 -4.25
C THR A 154 8.11 -17.86 -4.03
N LEU A 155 9.07 -16.94 -4.09
CA LEU A 155 8.87 -15.50 -3.90
C LEU A 155 9.59 -14.73 -5.03
N PRO A 156 9.05 -14.73 -6.26
CA PRO A 156 9.79 -14.24 -7.43
C PRO A 156 10.00 -12.73 -7.44
N ALA A 157 9.04 -11.95 -6.91
CA ALA A 157 9.09 -10.50 -6.89
C ALA A 157 8.09 -9.89 -5.88
N PRO A 158 8.26 -8.61 -5.51
CA PRO A 158 7.28 -7.87 -4.73
C PRO A 158 5.92 -7.76 -5.41
N ASP A 159 4.88 -7.53 -4.61
CA ASP A 159 3.52 -7.25 -5.04
C ASP A 159 3.05 -5.91 -4.46
N PHE A 160 2.24 -5.16 -5.19
CA PHE A 160 1.83 -3.80 -4.81
C PHE A 160 0.33 -3.59 -5.00
N SER A 161 -0.30 -2.84 -4.10
CA SER A 161 -1.72 -2.56 -4.14
C SER A 161 -2.16 -1.70 -5.33
N GLY A 162 -1.27 -0.85 -5.87
CA GLY A 162 -1.61 0.12 -6.91
C GLY A 162 -1.70 -0.42 -8.35
N GLY A 163 -1.47 -1.71 -8.58
CA GLY A 163 -1.60 -2.33 -9.91
C GLY A 163 -0.52 -1.94 -10.92
N GLY A 164 0.59 -1.33 -10.50
CA GLY A 164 1.75 -1.12 -11.35
C GLY A 164 2.41 -2.45 -11.76
N GLN A 165 3.12 -2.45 -12.88
CA GLN A 165 3.82 -3.62 -13.41
C GLN A 165 5.32 -3.51 -13.16
N ILE A 166 5.93 -4.55 -12.60
CA ILE A 166 7.37 -4.64 -12.43
C ILE A 166 8.02 -5.01 -13.77
N ILE A 167 9.06 -4.28 -14.16
CA ILE A 167 9.97 -4.69 -15.24
C ILE A 167 10.93 -5.71 -14.63
N TYR A 168 10.60 -7.00 -14.79
CA TYR A 168 11.28 -8.08 -14.09
C TYR A 168 12.65 -8.40 -14.69
N ASP A 169 13.67 -8.43 -13.83
CA ASP A 169 15.00 -8.95 -14.12
C ASP A 169 15.43 -9.87 -12.97
N LYS A 170 15.54 -11.17 -13.25
CA LYS A 170 15.90 -12.18 -12.25
C LYS A 170 17.20 -11.85 -11.51
N LYS A 171 18.22 -11.34 -12.21
CA LYS A 171 19.52 -11.04 -11.61
C LYS A 171 19.43 -9.92 -10.57
N VAL A 172 18.58 -8.93 -10.85
CA VAL A 172 18.32 -7.82 -9.91
C VAL A 172 17.65 -8.35 -8.65
N PHE A 173 16.64 -9.22 -8.77
CA PHE A 173 15.95 -9.77 -7.60
C PHE A 173 16.82 -10.76 -6.82
N ASP A 174 17.61 -11.60 -7.49
CA ASP A 174 18.58 -12.48 -6.82
C ASP A 174 19.56 -11.67 -5.97
N GLU A 175 20.06 -10.53 -6.48
CA GLU A 175 20.95 -9.64 -5.73
C GLU A 175 20.24 -8.94 -4.57
N ILE A 176 18.99 -8.49 -4.76
CA ILE A 176 18.19 -7.88 -3.69
C ILE A 176 17.96 -8.89 -2.56
N TYR A 177 17.61 -10.14 -2.85
CA TYR A 177 17.39 -11.16 -1.84
C TYR A 177 18.68 -11.54 -1.09
N LYS A 178 19.81 -11.54 -1.80
CA LYS A 178 21.11 -11.83 -1.21
C LYS A 178 21.64 -10.72 -0.31
N THR A 179 21.44 -9.46 -0.69
CA THR A 179 22.08 -8.31 -0.06
C THR A 179 21.12 -7.44 0.77
N GLY A 180 19.81 -7.58 0.57
CA GLY A 180 18.78 -6.69 1.08
C GLY A 180 18.80 -5.29 0.43
N ARG A 181 19.51 -5.12 -0.70
CA ARG A 181 19.68 -3.82 -1.37
C ARG A 181 19.56 -3.96 -2.88
N GLY A 182 18.96 -2.95 -3.50
CA GLY A 182 18.82 -2.85 -4.95
C GLY A 182 17.67 -1.95 -5.36
N SER A 183 17.45 -1.86 -6.67
CA SER A 183 16.32 -1.10 -7.23
C SER A 183 15.82 -1.81 -8.49
N PHE A 184 14.53 -1.69 -8.73
CA PHE A 184 13.89 -2.17 -9.94
C PHE A 184 12.94 -1.11 -10.48
N LYS A 185 12.58 -1.23 -11.75
CA LYS A 185 11.67 -0.28 -12.40
C LYS A 185 10.25 -0.83 -12.40
N MET A 186 9.30 0.09 -12.23
CA MET A 186 7.87 -0.17 -12.39
C MET A 186 7.29 0.73 -13.48
N ARG A 187 6.26 0.25 -14.15
CA ARG A 187 5.48 1.00 -15.11
C ARG A 187 4.00 0.91 -14.80
N SER A 188 3.22 1.82 -15.37
CA SER A 188 1.76 1.80 -15.26
C SER A 188 1.17 0.61 -16.00
N LYS A 189 0.03 0.12 -15.50
CA LYS A 189 -0.85 -0.78 -16.23
C LYS A 189 -1.74 0.04 -17.16
N TYR A 190 -1.79 -0.30 -18.43
CA TYR A 190 -2.59 0.42 -19.41
C TYR A 190 -3.26 -0.52 -20.40
N SER A 191 -4.26 0.00 -21.08
CA SER A 191 -4.91 -0.63 -22.23
C SER A 191 -5.17 0.39 -23.32
N TYR A 192 -5.20 -0.05 -24.58
CA TYR A 192 -5.56 0.79 -25.72
C TYR A 192 -6.98 0.48 -26.17
N ASP A 193 -7.85 1.49 -26.13
CA ASP A 193 -9.18 1.44 -26.76
C ASP A 193 -9.09 1.91 -28.20
N LYS A 194 -9.14 0.96 -29.12
CA LYS A 194 -9.06 1.23 -30.56
C LYS A 194 -10.26 2.03 -31.08
N THR A 195 -11.42 1.88 -30.47
CA THR A 195 -12.66 2.55 -30.91
C THR A 195 -12.62 4.03 -30.52
N ALA A 196 -12.25 4.32 -29.28
CA ALA A 196 -12.11 5.66 -28.78
C ALA A 196 -10.79 6.32 -29.16
N ASN A 197 -9.81 5.53 -29.69
CA ASN A 197 -8.43 5.95 -29.98
C ASN A 197 -7.76 6.60 -28.76
N CYS A 198 -7.86 5.96 -27.62
CA CYS A 198 -7.27 6.43 -26.38
C CYS A 198 -6.51 5.32 -25.63
N ILE A 199 -5.60 5.74 -24.77
CA ILE A 199 -4.91 4.87 -23.82
C ILE A 199 -5.50 5.12 -22.44
N ASP A 200 -5.98 4.07 -21.78
CA ASP A 200 -6.47 4.09 -20.41
C ASP A 200 -5.42 3.53 -19.46
N ILE A 201 -4.93 4.34 -18.54
CA ILE A 201 -4.07 3.92 -17.42
C ILE A 201 -4.97 3.58 -16.25
N THR A 202 -4.92 2.32 -15.77
CA THR A 202 -5.76 1.80 -14.69
C THR A 202 -4.98 1.35 -13.47
N GLY A 203 -3.65 1.38 -13.52
CA GLY A 203 -2.77 1.09 -12.40
C GLY A 203 -1.47 1.86 -12.54
N ILE A 204 -0.96 2.39 -11.44
CA ILE A 204 0.26 3.18 -11.41
C ILE A 204 1.24 2.65 -10.37
N PRO A 205 2.55 2.90 -10.52
CA PRO A 205 3.52 2.59 -9.49
C PRO A 205 3.16 3.25 -8.16
N GLN A 206 3.38 2.55 -7.05
CA GLN A 206 3.06 3.03 -5.69
C GLN A 206 3.89 4.26 -5.28
N SER A 207 4.97 4.56 -5.98
CA SER A 207 5.86 5.69 -5.73
C SER A 207 5.39 7.02 -6.32
N THR A 208 4.26 7.04 -7.03
CA THR A 208 3.76 8.24 -7.73
C THR A 208 2.26 8.42 -7.54
N THR A 209 1.71 9.53 -8.03
CA THR A 209 0.28 9.86 -8.00
C THR A 209 -0.25 10.11 -9.40
N SER A 210 -1.57 10.02 -9.57
CA SER A 210 -2.23 10.31 -10.85
C SER A 210 -1.92 11.74 -11.33
N GLU A 211 -1.95 12.72 -10.43
CA GLU A 211 -1.66 14.11 -10.74
C GLU A 211 -0.23 14.30 -11.22
N ALA A 212 0.74 13.65 -10.56
CA ALA A 212 2.15 13.74 -10.96
C ALA A 212 2.41 13.14 -12.36
N ILE A 213 1.71 12.05 -12.70
CA ILE A 213 1.79 11.45 -14.04
C ILE A 213 1.18 12.39 -15.09
N ILE A 214 -0.01 12.92 -14.82
CA ILE A 214 -0.70 13.86 -15.72
C ILE A 214 0.16 15.11 -15.95
N GLU A 215 0.66 15.73 -14.90
CA GLU A 215 1.56 16.90 -14.98
C GLU A 215 2.78 16.60 -15.84
N LYS A 216 3.41 15.44 -15.62
CA LYS A 216 4.59 15.04 -16.39
C LYS A 216 4.31 14.85 -17.87
N ILE A 217 3.17 14.24 -18.21
CA ILE A 217 2.75 14.05 -19.61
C ILE A 217 2.46 15.41 -20.26
N ILE A 218 1.72 16.29 -19.57
CA ILE A 218 1.43 17.64 -20.06
C ILE A 218 2.73 18.41 -20.35
N ASP A 219 3.72 18.32 -19.47
CA ASP A 219 5.01 18.96 -19.67
C ASP A 219 5.75 18.40 -20.89
N LEU A 220 5.73 17.10 -21.10
CA LEU A 220 6.34 16.47 -22.28
C LEU A 220 5.67 16.92 -23.58
N VAL A 221 4.35 17.11 -23.58
CA VAL A 221 3.60 17.64 -24.72
C VAL A 221 3.95 19.12 -24.96
N LYS A 222 3.98 19.94 -23.91
CA LYS A 222 4.32 21.38 -24.01
C LYS A 222 5.72 21.62 -24.59
N VAL A 223 6.71 20.84 -24.18
CA VAL A 223 8.09 20.95 -24.70
C VAL A 223 8.28 20.27 -26.06
N GLY A 224 7.22 19.70 -26.64
CA GLY A 224 7.23 19.06 -27.96
C GLY A 224 7.95 17.73 -28.06
N LYS A 225 8.24 17.09 -26.93
CA LYS A 225 8.84 15.74 -26.88
C LYS A 225 7.86 14.64 -27.26
N VAL A 226 6.57 14.84 -26.93
CA VAL A 226 5.46 13.96 -27.28
C VAL A 226 4.43 14.79 -28.05
N LYS A 227 4.20 14.48 -29.32
CA LYS A 227 3.31 15.23 -30.20
C LYS A 227 2.02 14.50 -30.54
N GLU A 228 1.96 13.25 -30.21
CA GLU A 228 0.93 12.27 -30.57
C GLU A 228 -0.32 12.39 -29.69
N ILE A 229 -0.19 13.01 -28.54
CA ILE A 229 -1.28 13.18 -27.56
C ILE A 229 -2.13 14.39 -27.95
N ALA A 230 -3.45 14.19 -28.00
CA ALA A 230 -4.44 15.24 -28.25
C ALA A 230 -4.95 15.84 -26.94
N ASP A 231 -5.27 15.01 -25.95
CA ASP A 231 -5.76 15.41 -24.63
C ASP A 231 -5.43 14.37 -23.56
N ILE A 232 -5.47 14.78 -22.29
CA ILE A 232 -5.31 13.90 -21.13
C ILE A 232 -6.31 14.28 -20.05
N ARG A 233 -7.02 13.27 -19.49
CA ARG A 233 -8.07 13.48 -18.49
C ARG A 233 -7.89 12.52 -17.33
N ASP A 234 -8.19 13.00 -16.13
CA ASP A 234 -8.40 12.14 -14.96
C ASP A 234 -9.88 11.72 -14.92
N GLU A 235 -10.15 10.47 -15.21
CA GLU A 235 -11.49 9.86 -15.16
C GLU A 235 -11.65 8.93 -13.96
N THR A 236 -10.80 9.05 -12.95
CA THR A 236 -10.87 8.27 -11.71
C THR A 236 -12.22 8.46 -11.03
N GLY A 237 -12.86 7.36 -10.67
CA GLY A 237 -14.19 7.35 -10.10
C GLY A 237 -14.42 6.17 -9.15
N LEU A 238 -15.67 5.76 -9.01
CA LEU A 238 -16.04 4.64 -8.12
C LEU A 238 -15.40 3.30 -8.53
N ASP A 239 -15.12 3.14 -9.82
CA ASP A 239 -14.49 1.93 -10.37
C ASP A 239 -12.96 1.91 -10.19
N GLY A 240 -12.39 2.94 -9.59
CA GLY A 240 -10.96 3.07 -9.30
C GLY A 240 -10.23 4.07 -10.18
N LEU A 241 -8.90 3.99 -10.17
CA LEU A 241 -8.01 4.85 -10.94
C LEU A 241 -8.23 4.68 -12.44
N LYS A 242 -8.41 5.80 -13.13
CA LYS A 242 -8.43 5.85 -14.59
C LYS A 242 -7.90 7.18 -15.10
N ILE A 243 -6.79 7.14 -15.86
CA ILE A 243 -6.26 8.28 -16.59
C ILE A 243 -6.42 7.97 -18.07
N THR A 244 -7.15 8.80 -18.81
CA THR A 244 -7.41 8.62 -20.24
C THR A 244 -6.58 9.59 -21.05
N ILE A 245 -5.81 9.04 -22.01
CA ILE A 245 -4.94 9.78 -22.93
C ILE A 245 -5.53 9.64 -24.33
N ASP A 246 -6.11 10.72 -24.86
CA ASP A 246 -6.62 10.75 -26.23
C ASP A 246 -5.47 10.94 -27.22
N LEU A 247 -5.44 10.10 -28.26
CA LEU A 247 -4.41 10.12 -29.28
C LEU A 247 -4.85 10.89 -30.52
N LYS A 248 -3.89 11.55 -31.19
CA LYS A 248 -4.13 12.11 -32.53
C LYS A 248 -4.32 10.98 -33.56
N ARG A 249 -5.06 11.26 -34.62
CA ARG A 249 -5.26 10.30 -35.70
C ARG A 249 -3.94 9.85 -36.30
N GLY A 250 -3.81 8.55 -36.54
CA GLY A 250 -2.60 7.95 -37.14
C GLY A 250 -1.48 7.70 -36.16
N THR A 251 -1.68 7.92 -34.86
CA THR A 251 -0.71 7.56 -33.83
C THR A 251 -0.66 6.06 -33.65
N ASP A 252 0.57 5.54 -33.59
CA ASP A 252 0.84 4.14 -33.21
C ASP A 252 0.99 4.08 -31.68
N PRO A 253 0.04 3.46 -30.95
CA PRO A 253 0.07 3.44 -29.49
C PRO A 253 1.26 2.65 -28.91
N ASP A 254 1.82 1.71 -29.67
CA ASP A 254 2.94 0.87 -29.23
C ASP A 254 4.30 1.60 -29.30
N LYS A 255 4.34 2.73 -30.01
CA LYS A 255 5.54 3.57 -30.14
C LYS A 255 5.53 4.80 -29.25
N LEU A 256 4.41 5.10 -28.63
CA LEU A 256 4.24 6.21 -27.70
C LEU A 256 4.70 5.81 -26.30
#